data_675318159a034498d36f25c2bcbbd173
#
_entry.id   675318159a034498d36f25c2bcbbd173
#
_cell.length_a   1.000
_cell.length_b   1.000
_cell.length_c   1.000
_cell.angle_alpha   90.00
_cell.angle_beta   90.00
_cell.angle_gamma   90.00
#
_symmetry.space_group_name_H-M   'P 1'
#
loop_
_entity.id
_entity.type
_entity.pdbx_description
1 polymer ?
#
loop_
_entity_poly.entity_id
_entity_poly.type
_entity_poly.pdbx_seq_one_letter_code
_entity_poly.pdbx_strand_id
1 'polypeptide(L)'
;MSAACRFLRLVMTEYGERFELVDERPWERSKELLALNLAGTVPVLVEDNGPPIVGGMVAAEYLDETRGVFQRDRRLLAEKPFERAEIRRLTDWFLGKMEGEVTRYLVRERVFKREMTAAEGGGAPDSSAMRAARANLKN
;
A
#
# COMPACT_ATOMS: atom_id res chain seq x y z
N MET A 1 -5.62 5.15 -5.03
CA MET A 1 -5.96 3.74 -4.66
C MET A 1 -4.73 2.86 -4.87
N SER A 2 -4.31 2.11 -3.83
CA SER A 2 -3.11 1.25 -3.86
C SER A 2 -3.39 0.03 -2.98
N ALA A 3 -2.86 -1.13 -3.34
CA ALA A 3 -3.00 -2.36 -2.54
C ALA A 3 -2.36 -2.17 -1.15
N ALA A 4 -1.19 -1.55 -1.08
CA ALA A 4 -0.51 -1.28 0.17
C ALA A 4 -1.28 -0.31 1.09
N CYS A 5 -1.92 0.74 0.53
CA CYS A 5 -2.78 1.63 1.31
C CYS A 5 -4.01 0.90 1.87
N ARG A 6 -4.64 0.05 1.05
CA ARG A 6 -5.78 -0.75 1.50
C ARG A 6 -5.37 -1.74 2.59
N PHE A 7 -4.25 -2.41 2.41
CA PHE A 7 -3.70 -3.35 3.39
C PHE A 7 -3.47 -2.66 4.74
N LEU A 8 -2.78 -1.51 4.76
CA LEU A 8 -2.54 -0.77 6.01
C LEU A 8 -3.85 -0.35 6.70
N ARG A 9 -4.82 0.14 5.94
CA ARG A 9 -6.13 0.50 6.49
C ARG A 9 -6.84 -0.69 7.14
N LEU A 10 -6.76 -1.88 6.55
CA LEU A 10 -7.32 -3.10 7.13
C LEU A 10 -6.59 -3.47 8.43
N VAL A 11 -5.25 -3.41 8.45
CA VAL A 11 -4.46 -3.65 9.67
C VAL A 11 -4.86 -2.69 10.80
N MET A 12 -4.98 -1.39 10.50
CA MET A 12 -5.42 -0.40 11.48
C MET A 12 -6.84 -0.70 12.00
N THR A 13 -7.73 -1.10 11.11
CA THR A 13 -9.11 -1.47 11.50
C THR A 13 -9.14 -2.71 12.40
N GLU A 14 -8.33 -3.74 12.10
CA GLU A 14 -8.23 -4.95 12.93
C GLU A 14 -7.69 -4.66 14.33
N TYR A 15 -6.77 -3.70 14.45
CA TYR A 15 -6.28 -3.25 15.75
C TYR A 15 -7.17 -2.22 16.45
N GLY A 16 -8.28 -1.81 15.80
CA GLY A 16 -9.23 -0.84 16.36
C GLY A 16 -8.71 0.60 16.40
N GLU A 17 -7.67 0.89 15.60
CA GLU A 17 -7.08 2.23 15.54
C GLU A 17 -8.01 3.21 14.82
N ARG A 18 -8.14 4.40 15.39
CA ARG A 18 -8.79 5.53 14.71
C ARG A 18 -7.75 6.29 13.90
N PHE A 19 -8.06 6.61 12.67
CA PHE A 19 -7.14 7.33 11.79
C PHE A 19 -7.90 8.32 10.90
N GLU A 20 -7.23 9.39 10.54
CA GLU A 20 -7.63 10.30 9.48
C GLU A 20 -6.99 9.85 8.16
N LEU A 21 -7.78 9.82 7.10
CA LEU A 21 -7.30 9.48 5.77
C LEU A 21 -7.05 10.75 4.97
N VAL A 22 -5.78 11.00 4.65
CA VAL A 22 -5.38 12.05 3.72
C VAL A 22 -5.17 11.44 2.35
N ASP A 23 -5.94 11.89 1.37
CA ASP A 23 -5.81 11.42 -0.02
C ASP A 23 -4.66 12.13 -0.71
N GLU A 24 -3.73 11.35 -1.23
CA GLU A 24 -2.59 11.81 -2.01
C GLU A 24 -2.65 11.26 -3.44
N ARG A 25 -2.23 12.08 -4.38
CA ARG A 25 -2.04 11.73 -5.78
C ARG A 25 -0.55 11.54 -6.05
N PRO A 26 -0.03 10.30 -5.99
CA PRO A 26 1.42 10.07 -6.06
C PRO A 26 2.10 10.61 -7.32
N TRP A 27 1.36 10.77 -8.41
CA TRP A 27 1.89 11.34 -9.66
C TRP A 27 2.13 12.85 -9.58
N GLU A 28 1.42 13.57 -8.70
CA GLU A 28 1.61 15.01 -8.49
C GLU A 28 2.86 15.32 -7.67
N ARG A 29 3.34 14.34 -6.88
CA ARG A 29 4.53 14.48 -6.02
C ARG A 29 4.48 15.74 -5.17
N SER A 30 3.38 15.92 -4.43
CA SER A 30 3.17 17.08 -3.57
C SER A 30 4.36 17.34 -2.65
N LYS A 31 4.60 18.60 -2.30
CA LYS A 31 5.68 18.96 -1.37
C LYS A 31 5.47 18.34 0.00
N GLU A 32 4.23 18.23 0.41
CA GLU A 32 3.78 17.63 1.66
C GLU A 32 4.14 16.14 1.70
N LEU A 33 3.81 15.38 0.64
CA LEU A 33 4.19 13.98 0.53
C LEU A 33 5.70 13.80 0.48
N LEU A 34 6.41 14.63 -0.30
CA LEU A 34 7.87 14.54 -0.42
C LEU A 34 8.60 14.91 0.88
N ALA A 35 8.02 15.79 1.72
CA ALA A 35 8.56 16.09 3.03
C ALA A 35 8.47 14.89 4.00
N LEU A 36 7.43 14.07 3.86
CA LEU A 36 7.25 12.85 4.65
C LEU A 36 8.02 11.66 4.07
N ASN A 37 8.09 11.57 2.75
CA ASN A 37 8.71 10.47 2.02
C ASN A 37 9.29 10.93 0.69
N LEU A 38 10.60 11.09 0.61
CA LEU A 38 11.32 11.52 -0.60
C LEU A 38 11.09 10.62 -1.81
N ALA A 39 10.75 9.35 -1.61
CA ALA A 39 10.39 8.45 -2.70
C ALA A 39 9.05 8.82 -3.36
N GLY A 40 8.20 9.61 -2.69
CA GLY A 40 6.88 10.01 -3.18
C GLY A 40 5.91 8.84 -3.29
N THR A 41 6.09 7.80 -2.49
CA THR A 41 5.23 6.61 -2.48
C THR A 41 4.28 6.61 -1.29
N VAL A 42 3.15 5.92 -1.45
CA VAL A 42 2.14 5.73 -0.41
C VAL A 42 1.96 4.24 -0.12
N PRO A 43 1.54 3.85 1.10
CA PRO A 43 1.12 4.68 2.22
C PRO A 43 2.28 5.25 3.04
N VAL A 44 1.98 6.33 3.74
CA VAL A 44 2.80 6.87 4.83
C VAL A 44 1.91 6.96 6.07
N LEU A 45 2.31 6.35 7.16
CA LEU A 45 1.65 6.47 8.46
C LEU A 45 2.38 7.57 9.26
N VAL A 46 1.61 8.53 9.76
CA VAL A 46 2.10 9.62 10.61
C VAL A 46 1.41 9.52 11.96
N GLU A 47 2.18 9.52 13.02
CA GLU A 47 1.70 9.62 14.40
C GLU A 47 2.10 10.97 15.01
N ASP A 48 1.44 11.36 16.09
CA ASP A 48 1.69 12.65 16.75
C ASP A 48 3.15 12.82 17.21
N ASN A 49 3.79 11.71 17.57
CA ASN A 49 5.15 11.69 18.06
C ASN A 49 5.96 10.62 17.31
N GLY A 50 6.85 11.05 16.45
CA GLY A 50 7.75 10.14 15.74
C GLY A 50 7.98 10.50 14.29
N PRO A 51 8.91 9.82 13.63
CA PRO A 51 9.14 9.99 12.21
C PRO A 51 8.02 9.34 11.39
N PRO A 52 7.80 9.79 10.14
CA PRO A 52 6.87 9.12 9.22
C PRO A 52 7.27 7.66 8.98
N ILE A 53 6.31 6.76 8.99
CA ILE A 53 6.51 5.33 8.75
C ILE A 53 6.05 5.01 7.32
N VAL A 54 7.01 4.72 6.46
CA VAL A 54 6.79 4.57 5.03
C VAL A 54 6.63 3.11 4.63
N GLY A 55 5.57 2.83 3.88
CA GLY A 55 5.32 1.50 3.31
C GLY A 55 4.34 0.65 4.12
N GLY A 56 3.50 -0.09 3.39
CA GLY A 56 2.39 -0.83 4.01
C GLY A 56 2.85 -1.92 4.98
N MET A 57 3.88 -2.70 4.60
CA MET A 57 4.38 -3.79 5.46
C MET A 57 5.15 -3.25 6.67
N VAL A 58 5.96 -2.20 6.48
CA VAL A 58 6.71 -1.57 7.58
C VAL A 58 5.75 -1.00 8.61
N ALA A 59 4.72 -0.28 8.15
CA ALA A 59 3.70 0.26 9.05
C ALA A 59 2.88 -0.84 9.74
N ALA A 60 2.59 -1.95 9.04
CA ALA A 60 1.90 -3.09 9.65
C ALA A 60 2.74 -3.78 10.74
N GLU A 61 4.05 -3.93 10.54
CA GLU A 61 4.95 -4.47 11.56
C GLU A 61 5.04 -3.52 12.76
N TYR A 62 5.17 -2.23 12.53
CA TYR A 62 5.16 -1.24 13.59
C TYR A 62 3.87 -1.30 14.42
N LEU A 63 2.71 -1.40 13.78
CA LEU A 63 1.43 -1.53 14.47
C LEU A 63 1.32 -2.86 15.24
N ASP A 64 1.82 -3.95 14.66
CA ASP A 64 1.86 -5.24 15.35
C ASP A 64 2.74 -5.22 16.60
N GLU A 65 3.88 -4.52 16.54
CA GLU A 65 4.81 -4.38 17.67
C GLU A 65 4.30 -3.45 18.75
N THR A 66 3.53 -2.43 18.40
CA THR A 66 3.07 -1.40 19.35
C THR A 66 1.63 -1.60 19.82
N ARG A 67 0.74 -2.14 18.99
CA ARG A 67 -0.70 -2.39 19.29
C ARG A 67 -1.00 -3.87 19.43
N GLY A 68 -0.42 -4.70 18.56
CA GLY A 68 -0.66 -6.15 18.54
C GLY A 68 -0.26 -6.84 19.83
N VAL A 69 0.74 -6.35 20.52
CA VAL A 69 1.19 -6.93 21.82
C VAL A 69 0.11 -6.90 22.92
N PHE A 70 -0.86 -6.00 22.80
CA PHE A 70 -1.99 -5.90 23.73
C PHE A 70 -3.18 -6.79 23.32
N GLN A 71 -3.11 -7.40 22.13
CA GLN A 71 -4.18 -8.21 21.54
C GLN A 71 -3.71 -9.65 21.26
N ARG A 72 -3.29 -10.36 22.32
CA ARG A 72 -2.59 -11.67 22.25
C ARG A 72 -3.16 -12.64 21.21
N ASP A 73 -4.47 -12.88 21.25
CA ASP A 73 -5.14 -13.88 20.39
C ASP A 73 -5.55 -13.31 19.00
N ARG A 74 -5.33 -12.02 18.77
CA ARG A 74 -5.72 -11.32 17.54
C ARG A 74 -4.54 -10.66 16.84
N ARG A 75 -3.37 -11.06 17.19
CA ARG A 75 -2.14 -10.57 16.57
C ARG A 75 -2.06 -10.99 15.11
N LEU A 76 -1.82 -10.02 14.22
CA LEU A 76 -1.78 -10.28 12.77
C LEU A 76 -0.47 -10.94 12.34
N LEU A 77 0.63 -10.62 13.00
CA LEU A 77 1.92 -11.26 12.75
C LEU A 77 2.18 -12.32 13.81
N ALA A 78 2.43 -13.54 13.36
CA ALA A 78 2.71 -14.66 14.26
C ALA A 78 4.00 -14.43 15.08
N GLU A 79 4.01 -14.96 16.30
CA GLU A 79 5.20 -14.95 17.17
C GLU A 79 6.29 -15.92 16.69
N LYS A 80 5.86 -17.09 16.18
CA LYS A 80 6.78 -18.12 15.70
C LYS A 80 7.49 -17.67 14.41
N PRO A 81 8.83 -17.80 14.32
CA PRO A 81 9.60 -17.27 13.21
C PRO A 81 9.18 -17.81 11.84
N PHE A 82 8.89 -19.10 11.71
CA PHE A 82 8.47 -19.69 10.43
C PHE A 82 7.09 -19.21 9.98
N GLU A 83 6.13 -19.14 10.89
CA GLU A 83 4.79 -18.61 10.59
C GLU A 83 4.88 -17.12 10.21
N ARG A 84 5.69 -16.34 10.93
CA ARG A 84 5.94 -14.93 10.63
C ARG A 84 6.62 -14.74 9.26
N ALA A 85 7.58 -15.59 8.93
CA ALA A 85 8.24 -15.57 7.63
C ALA A 85 7.26 -15.86 6.48
N GLU A 86 6.33 -16.81 6.68
CA GLU A 86 5.32 -17.14 5.69
C GLU A 86 4.31 -16.00 5.49
N ILE A 87 3.89 -15.33 6.55
CA ILE A 87 3.05 -14.13 6.46
C ILE A 87 3.76 -13.04 5.65
N ARG A 88 5.05 -12.77 5.93
CA ARG A 88 5.84 -11.81 5.18
C ARG A 88 6.00 -12.18 3.72
N ARG A 89 6.26 -13.44 3.42
CA ARG A 89 6.36 -13.97 2.05
C ARG A 89 5.06 -13.73 1.26
N LEU A 90 3.91 -14.07 1.85
CA LEU A 90 2.61 -13.83 1.21
C LEU A 90 2.33 -12.34 1.03
N THR A 91 2.63 -11.54 2.04
CA THR A 91 2.44 -10.08 1.97
C THR A 91 3.31 -9.47 0.88
N ASP A 92 4.59 -9.86 0.78
CA ASP A 92 5.50 -9.42 -0.27
C ASP A 92 5.01 -9.85 -1.67
N TRP A 93 4.49 -11.06 -1.79
CA TRP A 93 3.91 -11.53 -3.04
C TRP A 93 2.72 -10.66 -3.48
N PHE A 94 1.79 -10.31 -2.58
CA PHE A 94 0.62 -9.50 -2.90
C PHE A 94 0.97 -8.01 -3.07
N LEU A 95 1.76 -7.44 -2.19
CA LEU A 95 2.08 -6.00 -2.20
C LEU A 95 3.26 -5.66 -3.11
N GLY A 96 4.10 -6.63 -3.43
CA GLY A 96 5.24 -6.47 -4.33
C GLY A 96 4.94 -7.01 -5.73
N LYS A 97 4.99 -8.33 -5.88
CA LYS A 97 4.86 -8.98 -7.20
C LYS A 97 3.51 -8.72 -7.86
N MET A 98 2.41 -9.04 -7.19
CA MET A 98 1.08 -8.84 -7.78
C MET A 98 0.77 -7.35 -8.02
N GLU A 99 1.16 -6.47 -7.10
CA GLU A 99 1.03 -5.02 -7.31
C GLU A 99 1.85 -4.57 -8.53
N GLY A 100 3.10 -5.00 -8.62
CA GLY A 100 4.03 -4.63 -9.69
C GLY A 100 3.64 -5.14 -11.08
N GLU A 101 3.07 -6.34 -11.17
CA GLU A 101 2.77 -7.00 -12.45
C GLU A 101 1.31 -6.87 -12.90
N VAL A 102 0.39 -6.60 -11.98
CA VAL A 102 -1.06 -6.61 -12.25
C VAL A 102 -1.74 -5.33 -11.79
N THR A 103 -1.82 -5.12 -10.47
CA THR A 103 -2.71 -4.13 -9.87
C THR A 103 -2.35 -2.71 -10.31
N ARG A 104 -1.08 -2.36 -10.27
CA ARG A 104 -0.58 -1.04 -10.66
C ARG A 104 -1.00 -0.65 -12.07
N TYR A 105 -0.90 -1.57 -13.03
CA TYR A 105 -1.29 -1.31 -14.41
C TYR A 105 -2.80 -1.13 -14.55
N LEU A 106 -3.59 -2.02 -13.94
CA LEU A 106 -5.04 -1.93 -14.01
C LEU A 106 -5.57 -0.65 -13.34
N VAL A 107 -5.03 -0.28 -12.19
CA VAL A 107 -5.42 0.94 -11.46
C VAL A 107 -5.00 2.19 -12.23
N ARG A 108 -3.77 2.22 -12.74
CA ARG A 108 -3.30 3.34 -13.57
C ARG A 108 -4.21 3.56 -14.77
N GLU A 109 -4.48 2.51 -15.54
CA GLU A 109 -5.23 2.63 -16.80
C GLU A 109 -6.72 2.92 -16.58
N ARG A 110 -7.33 2.42 -15.49
CA ARG A 110 -8.78 2.55 -15.27
C ARG A 110 -9.17 3.69 -14.33
N VAL A 111 -8.27 4.09 -13.44
CA VAL A 111 -8.55 5.08 -12.41
C VAL A 111 -7.70 6.32 -12.65
N PHE A 112 -6.37 6.21 -12.51
CA PHE A 112 -5.51 7.38 -12.50
C PHE A 112 -5.54 8.17 -13.80
N LYS A 113 -5.51 7.52 -14.95
CA LYS A 113 -5.58 8.22 -16.24
C LYS A 113 -6.83 9.07 -16.45
N ARG A 114 -7.90 8.82 -15.71
CA ARG A 114 -9.12 9.63 -15.74
C ARG A 114 -9.00 10.91 -14.92
N GLU A 115 -8.11 10.90 -13.92
CA GLU A 115 -7.87 12.02 -13.00
C GLU A 115 -6.67 12.84 -13.44
N MET A 116 -5.72 12.24 -14.17
CA MET A 116 -4.52 12.88 -14.71
C MET A 116 -4.84 13.77 -15.89
N THR A 117 -4.15 14.90 -15.98
CA THR A 117 -4.10 15.72 -17.19
C THR A 117 -3.33 15.03 -18.31
N ALA A 118 -3.49 15.50 -19.54
CA ALA A 118 -2.72 14.96 -20.68
C ALA A 118 -1.19 15.11 -20.48
N ALA A 119 -0.74 16.18 -19.84
CA ALA A 119 0.66 16.43 -19.51
C ALA A 119 1.22 15.41 -18.48
N GLU A 120 0.39 14.91 -17.58
CA GLU A 120 0.73 13.90 -16.58
C GLU A 120 0.60 12.46 -17.12
N GLY A 121 0.18 12.29 -18.37
CA GLY A 121 -0.01 11.00 -19.01
C GLY A 121 -1.43 10.44 -18.85
N GLY A 122 -2.41 11.31 -18.64
CA GLY A 122 -3.83 10.99 -18.68
C GLY A 122 -4.33 10.72 -20.09
N GLY A 123 -5.55 10.18 -20.22
CA GLY A 123 -6.19 9.89 -21.50
C GLY A 123 -6.85 8.52 -21.54
N ALA A 124 -7.06 8.02 -22.77
CA ALA A 124 -7.70 6.73 -22.98
C ALA A 124 -6.87 5.57 -22.38
N PRO A 125 -7.52 4.57 -21.77
CA PRO A 125 -6.84 3.40 -21.24
C PRO A 125 -6.08 2.62 -22.32
N ASP A 126 -4.84 2.22 -22.03
CA ASP A 126 -4.07 1.32 -22.90
C ASP A 126 -4.57 -0.12 -22.76
N SER A 127 -5.21 -0.60 -23.81
CA SER A 127 -5.75 -1.96 -23.87
C SER A 127 -4.67 -3.04 -23.86
N SER A 128 -3.46 -2.74 -24.35
CA SER A 128 -2.33 -3.68 -24.39
C SER A 128 -1.78 -3.90 -22.99
N ALA A 129 -1.55 -2.82 -22.23
CA ALA A 129 -1.13 -2.88 -20.83
C ALA A 129 -2.15 -3.64 -19.97
N MET A 130 -3.45 -3.39 -20.18
CA MET A 130 -4.50 -4.11 -19.45
C MET A 130 -4.58 -5.60 -19.80
N ARG A 131 -4.33 -5.98 -21.07
CA ARG A 131 -4.27 -7.39 -21.46
C ARG A 131 -3.08 -8.10 -20.85
N ALA A 132 -1.89 -7.47 -20.87
CA ALA A 132 -0.68 -8.01 -20.23
C ALA A 132 -0.89 -8.23 -18.72
N ALA A 133 -1.43 -7.24 -18.01
CA ALA A 133 -1.72 -7.37 -16.59
C ALA A 133 -2.73 -8.50 -16.29
N ARG A 134 -3.75 -8.68 -17.13
CA ARG A 134 -4.71 -9.78 -16.97
C ARG A 134 -4.11 -11.16 -17.29
N ALA A 135 -3.15 -11.23 -18.22
CA ALA A 135 -2.42 -12.48 -18.49
C ALA A 135 -1.59 -12.88 -17.26
N ASN A 136 -0.89 -11.90 -16.64
CA ASN A 136 -0.10 -12.14 -15.43
C ASN A 136 -0.96 -12.60 -14.24
N LEU A 137 -2.23 -12.21 -14.17
CA LEU A 137 -3.14 -12.65 -13.11
C LEU A 137 -3.47 -14.15 -13.16
N LYS A 138 -3.26 -14.80 -14.32
CA LYS A 138 -3.57 -16.22 -14.51
C LYS A 138 -2.38 -17.15 -14.24
N ASN A 139 -1.20 -16.58 -14.07
CA ASN A 139 0.06 -17.28 -13.78
C ASN A 139 0.40 -17.19 -12.29
#